data_729b00cbd99bde7583e4a6870d38646c
#
_entry.id   729b00cbd99bde7583e4a6870d38646c
#
_cell.length_a   1.000
_cell.length_b   1.000
_cell.length_c   1.000
_cell.angle_alpha   90.00
_cell.angle_beta   90.00
_cell.angle_gamma   90.00
#
_symmetry.space_group_name_H-M   'P 1'
#
loop_
_entity.id
_entity.type
_entity.pdbx_description
1 polymer ?
#
loop_
_entity_poly.entity_id
_entity_poly.type
_entity_poly.pdbx_seq_one_letter_code
_entity_poly.pdbx_strand_id
1 'polypeptide(L)'
;KFPFEMVFLVMDPGYSEANRKIIENNAKLMDIPITIFESEIFDAVYDIEDSPCYLCARMRRGYLYSHAKELGCNKIALGHHYDDVIETILMGMLYGGQVQTMMPKLHSTNFEGMELIRPMYLIREDDIKHWRDYNDLHFIQCACRFTDTCTTCRTDGSSPSKRMEIKNLIASLKQTNPFIEGNIFKSVENVNLRTIIAYKEDGVKHHFLEHYDEWK
;
A
#
# COMPACT_ATOMS: atom_id res chain seq x y z
N LYS A 1 1.66 3.12 28.00
CA LYS A 1 1.84 1.95 27.11
C LYS A 1 0.53 1.16 27.14
N PHE A 2 -0.05 0.87 26.00
CA PHE A 2 -1.19 -0.04 25.90
C PHE A 2 -0.64 -1.46 25.70
N PRO A 3 -1.13 -2.46 26.43
CA PRO A 3 -0.77 -3.85 26.18
C PRO A 3 -1.32 -4.28 24.80
N PHE A 4 -0.51 -4.96 24.03
CA PHE A 4 -0.94 -5.60 22.79
C PHE A 4 -0.11 -6.86 22.56
N GLU A 5 -0.72 -7.82 21.88
CA GLU A 5 -0.07 -9.01 21.39
C GLU A 5 0.19 -8.86 19.89
N MET A 6 1.29 -9.40 19.41
CA MET A 6 1.69 -9.29 18.00
C MET A 6 1.96 -10.66 17.41
N VAL A 7 1.36 -10.93 16.24
CA VAL A 7 1.63 -12.10 15.42
C VAL A 7 2.23 -11.62 14.10
N PHE A 8 3.37 -12.17 13.73
CA PHE A 8 4.00 -11.92 12.43
C PHE A 8 3.55 -12.98 11.44
N LEU A 9 2.60 -12.60 10.60
CA LEU A 9 1.95 -13.48 9.65
C LEU A 9 2.56 -13.32 8.26
N VAL A 10 3.04 -14.41 7.70
CA VAL A 10 3.60 -14.46 6.36
C VAL A 10 2.71 -15.32 5.47
N MET A 11 2.20 -14.75 4.41
CA MET A 11 1.49 -15.50 3.38
C MET A 11 2.45 -15.90 2.28
N ASP A 12 2.55 -17.20 2.04
CA ASP A 12 3.28 -17.77 0.90
C ASP A 12 2.29 -18.06 -0.24
N PRO A 13 2.27 -17.27 -1.31
CA PRO A 13 1.36 -17.47 -2.44
C PRO A 13 1.92 -18.45 -3.48
N GLY A 14 2.97 -19.19 -3.16
CA GLY A 14 3.71 -20.09 -4.05
C GLY A 14 5.11 -19.56 -4.37
N TYR A 15 5.84 -19.05 -3.38
CA TYR A 15 7.20 -18.57 -3.56
C TYR A 15 8.16 -19.69 -3.98
N SER A 16 9.25 -19.30 -4.67
CA SER A 16 10.38 -20.18 -4.84
C SER A 16 11.05 -20.47 -3.48
N GLU A 17 11.69 -21.64 -3.36
CA GLU A 17 12.43 -22.02 -2.15
C GLU A 17 13.47 -20.96 -1.75
N ALA A 18 14.14 -20.35 -2.73
CA ALA A 18 15.09 -19.27 -2.52
C ALA A 18 14.45 -18.05 -1.86
N ASN A 19 13.29 -17.62 -2.35
CA ASN A 19 12.54 -16.49 -1.79
C ASN A 19 12.04 -16.77 -0.37
N ARG A 20 11.54 -17.99 -0.14
CA ARG A 20 11.10 -18.41 1.20
C ARG A 20 12.27 -18.40 2.21
N LYS A 21 13.44 -18.89 1.82
CA LYS A 21 14.64 -18.86 2.65
C LYS A 21 15.07 -17.45 3.04
N ILE A 22 14.92 -16.47 2.14
CA ILE A 22 15.22 -15.07 2.46
C ILE A 22 14.32 -14.57 3.60
N ILE A 23 13.02 -14.85 3.53
CA ILE A 23 12.05 -14.46 4.58
C ILE A 23 12.41 -15.11 5.92
N GLU A 24 12.66 -16.44 5.91
CA GLU A 24 12.99 -17.20 7.11
C GLU A 24 14.33 -16.75 7.73
N ASN A 25 15.31 -16.43 6.91
CA ASN A 25 16.63 -15.95 7.38
C ASN A 25 16.52 -14.56 8.02
N ASN A 26 15.76 -13.64 7.41
CA ASN A 26 15.50 -12.34 8.01
C ASN A 26 14.78 -12.48 9.36
N ALA A 27 13.77 -13.35 9.45
CA ALA A 27 13.07 -13.61 10.69
C ALA A 27 14.01 -14.14 11.79
N LYS A 28 14.92 -15.05 11.46
CA LYS A 28 15.94 -15.57 12.37
C LYS A 28 16.94 -14.48 12.79
N LEU A 29 17.42 -13.67 11.83
CA LEU A 29 18.37 -12.60 12.12
C LEU A 29 17.79 -11.56 13.08
N MET A 30 16.49 -11.30 12.95
CA MET A 30 15.76 -10.33 13.78
C MET A 30 15.15 -10.94 15.05
N ASP A 31 15.33 -12.25 15.28
CA ASP A 31 14.68 -13.01 16.37
C ASP A 31 13.16 -12.80 16.42
N ILE A 32 12.52 -12.82 15.24
CA ILE A 32 11.09 -12.61 15.09
C ILE A 32 10.40 -13.95 14.82
N PRO A 33 9.47 -14.39 15.68
CA PRO A 33 8.68 -15.58 15.43
C PRO A 33 7.66 -15.30 14.32
N ILE A 34 7.81 -15.96 13.16
CA ILE A 34 6.88 -15.83 12.04
C ILE A 34 5.95 -17.04 11.95
N THR A 35 4.70 -16.80 11.60
CA THR A 35 3.71 -17.82 11.24
C THR A 35 3.52 -17.78 9.73
N ILE A 36 3.92 -18.86 9.04
CA ILE A 36 3.78 -18.96 7.58
C ILE A 36 2.55 -19.80 7.25
N PHE A 37 1.69 -19.31 6.38
CA PHE A 37 0.63 -20.10 5.75
C PHE A 37 0.76 -20.06 4.24
N GLU A 38 0.41 -21.16 3.60
CA GLU A 38 0.51 -21.34 2.16
C GLU A 38 -0.83 -21.08 1.48
N SER A 39 -0.78 -20.62 0.24
CA SER A 39 -1.95 -20.46 -0.61
C SER A 39 -1.57 -20.69 -2.07
N GLU A 40 -2.52 -21.13 -2.86
CA GLU A 40 -2.36 -21.37 -4.31
C GLU A 40 -2.72 -20.16 -5.16
N ILE A 41 -2.52 -18.92 -4.62
CA ILE A 41 -2.94 -17.70 -5.31
C ILE A 41 -2.23 -17.54 -6.65
N PHE A 42 -0.94 -17.85 -6.72
CA PHE A 42 -0.21 -17.71 -7.99
C PHE A 42 -0.74 -18.64 -9.06
N ASP A 43 -1.13 -19.86 -8.68
CA ASP A 43 -1.71 -20.82 -9.62
C ASP A 43 -3.14 -20.39 -10.01
N ALA A 44 -3.94 -19.90 -9.07
CA ALA A 44 -5.30 -19.42 -9.32
C ALA A 44 -5.39 -18.20 -10.25
N VAL A 45 -4.34 -17.36 -10.33
CA VAL A 45 -4.32 -16.16 -11.19
C VAL A 45 -3.46 -16.34 -12.45
N TYR A 46 -2.84 -17.52 -12.64
CA TYR A 46 -1.88 -17.75 -13.72
C TYR A 46 -2.49 -17.60 -15.11
N ASP A 47 -3.69 -18.14 -15.32
CA ASP A 47 -4.37 -18.15 -16.62
C ASP A 47 -5.31 -16.95 -16.83
N ILE A 48 -5.26 -15.94 -15.96
CA ILE A 48 -6.13 -14.78 -16.05
C ILE A 48 -5.45 -13.66 -16.86
N GLU A 49 -6.02 -13.35 -18.04
CA GLU A 49 -5.50 -12.32 -18.91
C GLU A 49 -5.81 -10.90 -18.41
N ASP A 50 -7.01 -10.69 -17.83
CA ASP A 50 -7.46 -9.37 -17.37
C ASP A 50 -7.02 -9.08 -15.92
N SER A 51 -6.05 -8.17 -15.79
CA SER A 51 -5.62 -7.61 -14.49
C SER A 51 -5.26 -8.66 -13.42
N PRO A 52 -4.38 -9.64 -13.70
CA PRO A 52 -4.02 -10.69 -12.74
C PRO A 52 -3.44 -10.11 -11.43
N CYS A 53 -2.70 -9.02 -11.51
CA CYS A 53 -2.15 -8.32 -10.34
C CYS A 53 -3.23 -7.76 -9.40
N TYR A 54 -4.32 -7.23 -9.94
CA TYR A 54 -5.43 -6.73 -9.14
C TYR A 54 -6.12 -7.88 -8.39
N LEU A 55 -6.41 -8.98 -9.09
CA LEU A 55 -7.03 -10.15 -8.49
C LEU A 55 -6.13 -10.78 -7.43
N CYS A 56 -4.85 -10.96 -7.73
CA CYS A 56 -3.85 -11.44 -6.78
C CYS A 56 -3.83 -10.58 -5.51
N ALA A 57 -3.77 -9.26 -5.64
CA ALA A 57 -3.76 -8.34 -4.49
C ALA A 57 -5.06 -8.43 -3.67
N ARG A 58 -6.21 -8.60 -4.33
CA ARG A 58 -7.51 -8.77 -3.68
C ARG A 58 -7.59 -10.09 -2.90
N MET A 59 -7.18 -11.19 -3.52
CA MET A 59 -7.14 -12.51 -2.88
C MET A 59 -6.19 -12.52 -1.68
N ARG A 60 -4.96 -12.01 -1.86
CA ARG A 60 -3.97 -11.90 -0.78
C ARG A 60 -4.54 -11.16 0.43
N ARG A 61 -5.24 -10.06 0.21
CA ARG A 61 -5.88 -9.30 1.28
C ARG A 61 -6.94 -10.13 2.00
N GLY A 62 -7.82 -10.83 1.27
CA GLY A 62 -8.83 -11.71 1.84
C GLY A 62 -8.23 -12.78 2.73
N TYR A 63 -7.23 -13.50 2.24
CA TYR A 63 -6.55 -14.56 3.00
C TYR A 63 -5.86 -14.03 4.26
N LEU A 64 -5.16 -12.91 4.17
CA LEU A 64 -4.52 -12.28 5.34
C LEU A 64 -5.53 -11.91 6.42
N TYR A 65 -6.68 -11.34 6.05
CA TYR A 65 -7.73 -11.01 7.01
C TYR A 65 -8.36 -12.25 7.65
N SER A 66 -8.64 -13.30 6.86
CA SER A 66 -9.20 -14.55 7.39
C SER A 66 -8.27 -15.19 8.40
N HIS A 67 -6.99 -15.37 8.05
CA HIS A 67 -6.02 -15.99 8.97
C HIS A 67 -5.74 -15.13 10.21
N ALA A 68 -5.66 -13.80 10.06
CA ALA A 68 -5.51 -12.92 11.20
C ALA A 68 -6.70 -13.04 12.17
N LYS A 69 -7.92 -13.15 11.65
CA LYS A 69 -9.13 -13.35 12.46
C LYS A 69 -9.14 -14.72 13.15
N GLU A 70 -8.74 -15.79 12.47
CA GLU A 70 -8.59 -17.14 13.03
C GLU A 70 -7.58 -17.16 14.19
N LEU A 71 -6.53 -16.36 14.10
CA LEU A 71 -5.52 -16.17 15.16
C LEU A 71 -5.98 -15.23 16.30
N GLY A 72 -7.23 -14.77 16.27
CA GLY A 72 -7.78 -13.88 17.29
C GLY A 72 -7.32 -12.41 17.17
N CYS A 73 -6.67 -12.03 16.08
CA CYS A 73 -6.24 -10.66 15.86
C CYS A 73 -7.45 -9.77 15.56
N ASN A 74 -7.43 -8.55 16.06
CA ASN A 74 -8.43 -7.51 15.75
C ASN A 74 -7.90 -6.41 14.83
N LYS A 75 -6.60 -6.47 14.48
CA LYS A 75 -5.96 -5.49 13.59
C LYS A 75 -4.98 -6.16 12.64
N ILE A 76 -4.86 -5.59 11.44
CA ILE A 76 -3.79 -5.91 10.49
C ILE A 76 -2.91 -4.67 10.35
N ALA A 77 -1.61 -4.82 10.62
CA ALA A 77 -0.61 -3.80 10.39
C ALA A 77 0.04 -4.03 9.02
N LEU A 78 -0.04 -3.04 8.12
CA LEU A 78 0.60 -3.07 6.81
C LEU A 78 1.79 -2.12 6.76
N GLY A 79 2.84 -2.53 6.03
CA GLY A 79 4.10 -1.82 5.90
C GLY A 79 4.08 -0.62 4.94
N HIS A 80 2.91 -0.05 4.60
CA HIS A 80 2.86 1.16 3.77
C HIS A 80 3.49 2.34 4.50
N HIS A 81 4.27 3.13 3.77
CA HIS A 81 5.05 4.23 4.28
C HIS A 81 4.68 5.57 3.61
N TYR A 82 5.32 6.66 4.03
CA TYR A 82 5.00 8.03 3.56
C TYR A 82 5.04 8.18 2.03
N ASP A 83 6.04 7.60 1.38
CA ASP A 83 6.19 7.69 -0.07
C ASP A 83 5.04 6.98 -0.80
N ASP A 84 4.56 5.83 -0.30
CA ASP A 84 3.34 5.18 -0.82
C ASP A 84 2.11 6.09 -0.75
N VAL A 85 2.00 6.88 0.32
CA VAL A 85 0.87 7.80 0.53
C VAL A 85 0.87 8.90 -0.53
N ILE A 86 1.99 9.60 -0.70
CA ILE A 86 2.09 10.70 -1.68
C ILE A 86 1.97 10.21 -3.13
N GLU A 87 2.53 9.05 -3.43
CA GLU A 87 2.34 8.39 -4.73
C GLU A 87 0.86 8.07 -4.97
N THR A 88 0.15 7.55 -3.97
CA THR A 88 -1.28 7.23 -4.08
C THR A 88 -2.14 8.47 -4.30
N ILE A 89 -1.83 9.59 -3.66
CA ILE A 89 -2.52 10.86 -3.88
C ILE A 89 -2.40 11.28 -5.36
N LEU A 90 -1.19 11.34 -5.89
CA LEU A 90 -0.98 11.73 -7.29
C LEU A 90 -1.54 10.72 -8.28
N MET A 91 -1.46 9.42 -8.00
CA MET A 91 -2.11 8.40 -8.82
C MET A 91 -3.62 8.59 -8.87
N GLY A 92 -4.25 8.89 -7.73
CA GLY A 92 -5.67 9.21 -7.65
C GLY A 92 -6.05 10.42 -8.51
N MET A 93 -5.26 11.48 -8.42
CA MET A 93 -5.49 12.72 -9.19
C MET A 93 -5.28 12.54 -10.69
N LEU A 94 -4.13 11.99 -11.11
CA LEU A 94 -3.70 11.97 -12.51
C LEU A 94 -4.31 10.83 -13.33
N TYR A 95 -4.59 9.69 -12.71
CA TYR A 95 -5.16 8.54 -13.41
C TYR A 95 -6.58 8.17 -12.99
N GLY A 96 -7.01 8.59 -11.79
CA GLY A 96 -8.33 8.28 -11.26
C GLY A 96 -9.31 9.46 -11.27
N GLY A 97 -8.83 10.70 -11.53
CA GLY A 97 -9.66 11.91 -11.44
C GLY A 97 -10.25 12.12 -10.03
N GLN A 98 -9.55 11.68 -8.99
CA GLN A 98 -10.02 11.72 -7.61
C GLN A 98 -8.93 12.24 -6.67
N VAL A 99 -9.31 13.12 -5.73
CA VAL A 99 -8.46 13.52 -4.62
C VAL A 99 -8.75 12.58 -3.46
N GLN A 100 -7.91 11.58 -3.29
CA GLN A 100 -8.02 10.59 -2.22
C GLN A 100 -6.65 10.05 -1.83
N THR A 101 -6.54 9.49 -0.63
CA THR A 101 -5.32 8.86 -0.14
C THR A 101 -5.62 7.52 0.54
N MET A 102 -4.58 6.75 0.84
CA MET A 102 -4.73 5.62 1.75
C MET A 102 -4.78 6.14 3.19
N MET A 103 -5.78 5.73 3.96
CA MET A 103 -5.93 6.18 5.34
C MET A 103 -4.93 5.47 6.27
N PRO A 104 -4.38 6.16 7.29
CA PRO A 104 -3.46 5.54 8.26
C PRO A 104 -4.13 4.44 9.09
N LYS A 105 -5.45 4.53 9.25
CA LYS A 105 -6.29 3.59 9.98
C LYS A 105 -7.69 3.55 9.36
N LEU A 106 -8.26 2.35 9.24
CA LEU A 106 -9.64 2.19 8.75
C LEU A 106 -10.25 0.88 9.28
N HIS A 107 -11.55 0.88 9.46
CA HIS A 107 -12.33 -0.33 9.74
C HIS A 107 -12.48 -1.16 8.47
N SER A 108 -12.41 -2.48 8.61
CA SER A 108 -12.67 -3.38 7.48
C SER A 108 -14.17 -3.45 7.19
N THR A 109 -14.55 -3.23 5.94
CA THR A 109 -15.95 -3.38 5.51
C THR A 109 -16.37 -4.83 5.32
N ASN A 110 -15.42 -5.74 5.09
CA ASN A 110 -15.70 -7.16 4.79
C ASN A 110 -15.43 -8.09 5.97
N PHE A 111 -14.71 -7.63 6.99
CA PHE A 111 -14.33 -8.40 8.16
C PHE A 111 -14.71 -7.63 9.42
N GLU A 112 -15.92 -7.89 9.91
CA GLU A 112 -16.45 -7.23 11.10
C GLU A 112 -15.52 -7.37 12.30
N GLY A 113 -15.32 -6.26 13.03
CA GLY A 113 -14.43 -6.18 14.18
C GLY A 113 -12.93 -6.06 13.84
N MET A 114 -12.55 -6.08 12.55
CA MET A 114 -11.17 -5.92 12.13
C MET A 114 -10.85 -4.49 11.69
N GLU A 115 -9.66 -4.01 12.06
CA GLU A 115 -9.10 -2.75 11.59
C GLU A 115 -7.83 -2.98 10.78
N LEU A 116 -7.57 -2.09 9.82
CA LEU A 116 -6.28 -1.97 9.14
C LEU A 116 -5.55 -0.76 9.71
N ILE A 117 -4.28 -0.92 10.03
CA ILE A 117 -3.40 0.18 10.46
C ILE A 117 -2.13 0.21 9.63
N ARG A 118 -1.50 1.38 9.54
CA ARG A 118 -0.22 1.60 8.84
C ARG A 118 0.76 2.28 9.78
N PRO A 119 1.49 1.52 10.62
CA PRO A 119 2.39 2.10 11.61
C PRO A 119 3.51 2.94 11.02
N MET A 120 3.95 2.65 9.78
CA MET A 120 5.02 3.37 9.09
C MET A 120 4.53 4.54 8.22
N TYR A 121 3.27 4.98 8.39
CA TYR A 121 2.60 5.97 7.54
C TYR A 121 3.39 7.28 7.35
N LEU A 122 4.14 7.71 8.36
CA LEU A 122 4.95 8.94 8.35
C LEU A 122 6.46 8.68 8.20
N ILE A 123 6.89 7.43 7.99
CA ILE A 123 8.29 7.06 7.82
C ILE A 123 8.63 7.11 6.34
N ARG A 124 9.81 7.64 6.00
CA ARG A 124 10.28 7.74 4.61
C ARG A 124 10.83 6.40 4.12
N GLU A 125 10.64 6.12 2.81
CA GLU A 125 11.22 4.94 2.17
C GLU A 125 12.73 4.86 2.34
N ASP A 126 13.42 6.00 2.26
CA ASP A 126 14.87 6.06 2.39
C ASP A 126 15.33 5.73 3.82
N ASP A 127 14.58 6.12 4.86
CA ASP A 127 14.87 5.74 6.24
C ASP A 127 14.72 4.21 6.44
N ILE A 128 13.70 3.62 5.80
CA ILE A 128 13.49 2.15 5.81
C ILE A 128 14.65 1.44 5.11
N LYS A 129 15.12 1.97 3.96
CA LYS A 129 16.28 1.41 3.24
C LYS A 129 17.57 1.50 4.07
N HIS A 130 17.82 2.65 4.70
CA HIS A 130 18.98 2.81 5.60
C HIS A 130 18.91 1.84 6.78
N TRP A 131 17.74 1.67 7.39
CA TRP A 131 17.53 0.70 8.45
C TRP A 131 17.77 -0.74 7.99
N ARG A 132 17.29 -1.11 6.80
CA ARG A 132 17.57 -2.41 6.16
C ARG A 132 19.06 -2.64 6.01
N ASP A 133 19.78 -1.67 5.45
CA ASP A 133 21.21 -1.79 5.15
C ASP A 133 22.05 -1.85 6.45
N TYR A 134 21.65 -1.07 7.46
CA TYR A 134 22.29 -1.10 8.78
C TYR A 134 22.17 -2.46 9.48
N ASN A 135 21.06 -3.18 9.26
CA ASN A 135 20.80 -4.49 9.87
C ASN A 135 21.18 -5.67 8.94
N ASP A 136 21.84 -5.42 7.81
CA ASP A 136 22.22 -6.43 6.81
C ASP A 136 21.04 -7.32 6.36
N LEU A 137 19.86 -6.71 6.21
CA LEU A 137 18.64 -7.40 5.80
C LEU A 137 18.52 -7.42 4.27
N HIS A 138 18.12 -8.55 3.74
CA HIS A 138 17.89 -8.76 2.31
C HIS A 138 16.42 -9.01 2.06
N PHE A 139 15.76 -8.11 1.32
CA PHE A 139 14.34 -8.25 0.99
C PHE A 139 14.15 -8.68 -0.46
N ILE A 140 13.09 -9.45 -0.68
CA ILE A 140 12.66 -9.87 -1.99
C ILE A 140 12.13 -8.63 -2.73
N GLN A 141 12.71 -8.31 -3.89
CA GLN A 141 12.23 -7.19 -4.70
C GLN A 141 10.95 -7.52 -5.45
N CYS A 142 10.90 -8.70 -6.08
CA CYS A 142 9.71 -9.23 -6.71
C CYS A 142 9.72 -10.75 -6.59
N ALA A 143 8.67 -11.28 -5.99
CA ALA A 143 8.49 -12.73 -5.80
C ALA A 143 7.39 -13.31 -6.72
N CYS A 144 6.86 -12.50 -7.62
CA CYS A 144 5.80 -12.90 -8.53
C CYS A 144 6.35 -13.80 -9.64
N ARG A 145 5.67 -14.92 -9.92
CA ARG A 145 5.99 -15.79 -11.08
C ARG A 145 5.77 -15.10 -12.44
N PHE A 146 5.06 -13.98 -12.43
CA PHE A 146 4.80 -13.15 -13.63
C PHE A 146 5.88 -12.09 -13.87
N THR A 147 7.06 -12.19 -13.26
CA THR A 147 8.12 -11.17 -13.36
C THR A 147 8.47 -10.84 -14.81
N ASP A 148 8.45 -11.82 -15.69
CA ASP A 148 8.79 -11.65 -17.12
C ASP A 148 7.67 -10.99 -17.93
N THR A 149 6.42 -11.07 -17.46
CA THR A 149 5.24 -10.49 -18.13
C THR A 149 4.61 -9.33 -17.33
N CYS A 150 5.01 -9.15 -16.08
CA CYS A 150 4.45 -8.13 -15.20
C CYS A 150 4.95 -6.75 -15.55
N THR A 151 4.07 -5.89 -16.06
CA THR A 151 4.37 -4.48 -16.37
C THR A 151 4.82 -3.66 -15.14
N THR A 152 4.53 -4.13 -13.94
CA THR A 152 4.93 -3.49 -12.67
C THR A 152 6.36 -3.82 -12.26
N CYS A 153 6.88 -4.96 -12.71
CA CYS A 153 8.17 -5.52 -12.29
C CYS A 153 9.26 -5.44 -13.37
N ARG A 154 8.91 -5.01 -14.58
CA ARG A 154 9.88 -4.89 -15.67
C ARG A 154 10.89 -3.79 -15.39
N THR A 155 12.16 -4.17 -15.39
CA THR A 155 13.30 -3.25 -15.29
C THR A 155 13.88 -2.84 -16.66
N ASP A 156 13.30 -3.39 -17.75
CA ASP A 156 13.80 -3.22 -19.13
C ASP A 156 13.35 -1.90 -19.81
N GLY A 157 12.64 -1.01 -19.10
CA GLY A 157 12.19 0.28 -19.61
C GLY A 157 11.04 0.22 -20.61
N SER A 158 10.47 -0.95 -20.89
CA SER A 158 9.48 -1.14 -21.98
C SER A 158 8.07 -0.59 -21.65
N SER A 159 7.75 -0.21 -20.45
CA SER A 159 6.64 0.66 -19.98
C SER A 159 6.72 0.74 -18.46
N PRO A 160 7.11 1.86 -17.87
CA PRO A 160 7.12 2.01 -16.42
C PRO A 160 5.69 1.82 -15.90
N SER A 161 5.55 1.13 -14.77
CA SER A 161 4.25 1.10 -14.09
C SER A 161 3.81 2.52 -13.76
N LYS A 162 2.49 2.78 -13.72
CA LYS A 162 1.94 4.10 -13.33
C LYS A 162 2.53 4.61 -12.01
N ARG A 163 2.83 3.71 -11.08
CA ARG A 163 3.50 4.06 -9.82
C ARG A 163 4.93 4.54 -10.05
N MET A 164 5.69 3.90 -10.94
CA MET A 164 7.05 4.34 -11.26
C MET A 164 7.07 5.69 -11.98
N GLU A 165 6.09 5.95 -12.86
CA GLU A 165 5.92 7.25 -13.51
C GLU A 165 5.69 8.35 -12.46
N ILE A 166 4.81 8.13 -11.49
CA ILE A 166 4.56 9.07 -10.38
C ILE A 166 5.81 9.26 -9.53
N LYS A 167 6.52 8.19 -9.18
CA LYS A 167 7.77 8.27 -8.42
C LYS A 167 8.82 9.15 -9.13
N ASN A 168 8.98 8.95 -10.43
CA ASN A 168 9.87 9.77 -11.25
C ASN A 168 9.40 11.23 -11.36
N LEU A 169 8.10 11.47 -11.48
CA LEU A 169 7.52 12.82 -11.48
C LEU A 169 7.81 13.55 -10.15
N ILE A 170 7.56 12.91 -9.01
CA ILE A 170 7.87 13.46 -7.69
C ILE A 170 9.36 13.81 -7.58
N ALA A 171 10.24 12.88 -7.99
CA ALA A 171 11.67 13.08 -7.96
C ALA A 171 12.12 14.26 -8.83
N SER A 172 11.53 14.43 -10.02
CA SER A 172 11.78 15.57 -10.90
C SER A 172 11.32 16.89 -10.28
N LEU A 173 10.10 16.95 -9.74
CA LEU A 173 9.56 18.14 -9.08
C LEU A 173 10.36 18.53 -7.84
N LYS A 174 10.91 17.57 -7.12
CA LYS A 174 11.73 17.78 -5.92
C LYS A 174 13.03 18.54 -6.23
N GLN A 175 13.55 18.41 -7.45
CA GLN A 175 14.77 19.15 -7.88
C GLN A 175 14.55 20.66 -7.88
N THR A 176 13.35 21.12 -8.19
CA THR A 176 12.98 22.53 -8.24
C THR A 176 12.30 23.05 -6.96
N ASN A 177 11.62 22.16 -6.25
CA ASN A 177 10.90 22.48 -5.01
C ASN A 177 11.13 21.40 -3.95
N PRO A 178 12.03 21.63 -2.96
CA PRO A 178 12.32 20.66 -1.91
C PRO A 178 11.13 20.33 -1.00
N PHE A 179 10.08 21.17 -1.00
CA PHE A 179 8.88 20.99 -0.17
C PHE A 179 7.77 20.21 -0.89
N ILE A 180 7.99 19.77 -2.13
CA ILE A 180 6.92 19.19 -2.98
C ILE A 180 6.25 17.97 -2.32
N GLU A 181 7.03 17.07 -1.72
CA GLU A 181 6.51 15.87 -1.08
C GLU A 181 5.60 16.21 0.09
N GLY A 182 6.03 17.16 0.95
CA GLY A 182 5.22 17.66 2.05
C GLY A 182 3.96 18.39 1.59
N ASN A 183 4.04 19.13 0.47
CA ASN A 183 2.89 19.84 -0.10
C ASN A 183 1.87 18.85 -0.67
N ILE A 184 2.30 17.79 -1.34
CA ILE A 184 1.41 16.73 -1.82
C ILE A 184 0.67 16.08 -0.63
N PHE A 185 1.41 15.71 0.43
CA PHE A 185 0.81 15.12 1.61
C PHE A 185 -0.21 16.05 2.28
N LYS A 186 0.20 17.30 2.53
CA LYS A 186 -0.67 18.30 3.17
C LYS A 186 -1.90 18.68 2.34
N SER A 187 -1.88 18.49 1.02
CA SER A 187 -3.01 18.82 0.16
C SER A 187 -4.29 18.08 0.51
N VAL A 188 -4.17 16.85 1.04
CA VAL A 188 -5.31 16.05 1.48
C VAL A 188 -5.69 16.25 2.95
N GLU A 189 -4.84 16.95 3.73
CA GLU A 189 -5.14 17.38 5.10
C GLU A 189 -5.80 18.77 5.15
N ASN A 190 -5.55 19.62 4.13
CA ASN A 190 -6.01 21.01 4.06
C ASN A 190 -7.06 21.19 2.94
N VAL A 191 -8.04 20.32 2.88
CA VAL A 191 -9.11 20.42 1.89
C VAL A 191 -10.10 21.50 2.31
N ASN A 192 -10.22 22.57 1.50
CA ASN A 192 -11.22 23.61 1.72
C ASN A 192 -12.47 23.33 0.87
N LEU A 193 -13.52 22.82 1.51
CA LEU A 193 -14.77 22.44 0.84
C LEU A 193 -15.48 23.59 0.10
N ARG A 194 -15.23 24.85 0.51
CA ARG A 194 -15.79 26.04 -0.17
C ARG A 194 -15.15 26.33 -1.53
N THR A 195 -13.99 25.78 -1.80
CA THR A 195 -13.24 26.01 -3.04
C THR A 195 -13.13 24.75 -3.92
N ILE A 196 -13.94 23.74 -3.62
CA ILE A 196 -14.08 22.50 -4.39
C ILE A 196 -15.40 22.49 -5.13
N ILE A 197 -15.40 22.10 -6.42
CA ILE A 197 -16.60 22.05 -7.24
C ILE A 197 -17.62 21.03 -6.70
N ALA A 198 -17.13 19.86 -6.25
CA ALA A 198 -17.95 18.83 -5.65
C ALA A 198 -17.10 17.89 -4.78
N TYR A 199 -17.72 17.27 -3.78
CA TYR A 199 -17.13 16.21 -2.98
C TYR A 199 -18.15 15.08 -2.79
N LYS A 200 -17.65 13.91 -2.34
CA LYS A 200 -18.51 12.77 -2.00
C LYS A 200 -18.38 12.45 -0.53
N GLU A 201 -19.52 12.29 0.14
CA GLU A 201 -19.62 11.84 1.53
C GLU A 201 -20.67 10.75 1.61
N ASP A 202 -20.34 9.60 2.18
CA ASP A 202 -21.22 8.42 2.32
C ASP A 202 -21.90 7.98 1.00
N GLY A 203 -21.17 8.13 -0.12
CA GLY A 203 -21.67 7.79 -1.46
C GLY A 203 -22.52 8.87 -2.12
N VAL A 204 -22.88 9.93 -1.41
CA VAL A 204 -23.63 11.07 -1.92
C VAL A 204 -22.67 12.11 -2.48
N LYS A 205 -22.99 12.66 -3.65
CA LYS A 205 -22.23 13.75 -4.26
C LYS A 205 -22.84 15.08 -3.87
N HIS A 206 -22.05 15.92 -3.22
CA HIS A 206 -22.39 17.31 -2.87
C HIS A 206 -21.73 18.25 -3.86
N HIS A 207 -22.50 19.18 -4.39
CA HIS A 207 -22.04 20.15 -5.38
C HIS A 207 -22.05 21.57 -4.80
N PHE A 208 -21.11 22.43 -5.18
CA PHE A 208 -21.02 23.80 -4.64
C PHE A 208 -22.31 24.61 -4.80
N LEU A 209 -23.14 24.30 -5.82
CA LEU A 209 -24.42 24.98 -6.05
C LEU A 209 -25.45 24.72 -4.94
N GLU A 210 -25.32 23.65 -4.16
CA GLU A 210 -26.25 23.35 -3.06
C GLU A 210 -26.26 24.44 -1.98
N HIS A 211 -25.12 25.11 -1.80
CA HIS A 211 -24.93 26.15 -0.77
C HIS A 211 -24.49 27.51 -1.34
N TYR A 212 -24.54 27.68 -2.65
CA TYR A 212 -24.02 28.88 -3.32
C TYR A 212 -24.65 30.17 -2.79
N ASP A 213 -25.97 30.20 -2.58
CA ASP A 213 -26.70 31.38 -2.10
C ASP A 213 -26.58 31.60 -0.57
N GLU A 214 -26.12 30.60 0.17
CA GLU A 214 -25.91 30.66 1.63
C GLU A 214 -24.56 31.28 2.01
N TRP A 215 -23.60 31.33 1.07
CA TRP A 215 -22.23 31.81 1.29
C TRP A 215 -22.10 33.34 1.07
N LYS A 216 -22.99 34.12 1.65
CA LYS A 216 -22.91 35.61 1.60
C LYS A 216 -22.05 36.17 2.71
#